data_32a6da88cb63830aaae498faf599fa0e
#
_entry.id   32a6da88cb63830aaae498faf599fa0e
#
_cell.length_a   1.000
_cell.length_b   1.000
_cell.length_c   1.000
_cell.angle_alpha   90.00
_cell.angle_beta   90.00
_cell.angle_gamma   90.00
#
_symmetry.space_group_name_H-M   'P 1'
#
loop_
_entity.id
_entity.type
_entity.pdbx_description
1 polymer ?
#
loop_
_entity_poly.entity_id
_entity_poly.type
_entity_poly.pdbx_seq_one_letter_code
_entity_poly.pdbx_strand_id
1 'polypeptide(L)'
;IQYRQLHQFVREQLQDVQHTSEKSTNKSSSPLCDSSVILNENNEHYYSEIPGISTQVDHNGNQYFQVGWATPQDPFCPQQWPTARRVLATLSVCLIALVTTMASAIDSAVIKPASLEFGVSEVTESLATGLYLIGFGAGALVASPLSEMIGRYPVYVGALIIFGGWILGAALTPNIGGQCVFRFLAGVCGAAPLTVAGGSISDIWNALEKTFGFPIFAIPAFGGPILGMLLFY
;
A
#
# COMPACT_ATOMS: atom_id res chain seq x y z
N ILE A 1 -8.07 1.97 -6.06
CA ILE A 1 -9.26 1.94 -6.94
C ILE A 1 -9.15 3.05 -8.00
N GLN A 2 -8.72 4.26 -7.66
CA GLN A 2 -8.64 5.41 -8.58
C GLN A 2 -7.59 5.23 -9.68
N TYR A 3 -6.39 4.74 -9.36
CA TYR A 3 -5.37 4.47 -10.38
C TYR A 3 -5.81 3.39 -11.38
N ARG A 4 -6.58 2.39 -10.91
CA ARG A 4 -7.13 1.36 -11.80
C ARG A 4 -8.20 1.91 -12.74
N GLN A 5 -9.06 2.79 -12.25
CA GLN A 5 -10.07 3.44 -13.07
C GLN A 5 -9.45 4.41 -14.08
N LEU A 6 -8.46 5.20 -13.65
CA LEU A 6 -7.73 6.08 -14.54
C LEU A 6 -6.94 5.29 -15.59
N HIS A 7 -6.29 4.20 -15.19
CA HIS A 7 -5.56 3.32 -16.10
C HIS A 7 -6.49 2.58 -17.08
N GLN A 8 -7.70 2.19 -16.64
CA GLN A 8 -8.71 1.61 -17.53
C GLN A 8 -9.25 2.67 -18.49
N PHE A 9 -9.57 3.86 -18.00
CA PHE A 9 -10.05 4.98 -18.83
C PHE A 9 -9.02 5.38 -19.90
N VAL A 10 -7.75 5.53 -19.50
CA VAL A 10 -6.65 5.83 -20.44
C VAL A 10 -6.47 4.68 -21.45
N ARG A 11 -6.59 3.43 -21.02
CA ARG A 11 -6.50 2.26 -21.93
C ARG A 11 -7.68 2.19 -22.89
N GLU A 12 -8.90 2.48 -22.47
CA GLU A 12 -10.08 2.55 -23.34
C GLU A 12 -9.95 3.66 -24.38
N GLN A 13 -9.51 4.86 -23.95
CA GLN A 13 -9.24 5.97 -24.85
C GLN A 13 -8.12 5.65 -25.87
N LEU A 14 -7.06 4.98 -25.45
CA LEU A 14 -5.99 4.52 -26.35
C LEU A 14 -6.47 3.47 -27.34
N GLN A 15 -7.37 2.57 -26.95
CA GLN A 15 -7.97 1.58 -27.86
C GLN A 15 -8.91 2.23 -28.88
N ASP A 16 -9.71 3.21 -28.47
CA ASP A 16 -10.59 3.96 -29.38
C ASP A 16 -9.77 4.74 -30.41
N VAL A 17 -8.66 5.34 -30.02
CA VAL A 17 -7.72 6.03 -30.92
C VAL A 17 -7.06 5.04 -31.90
N GLN A 18 -6.65 3.86 -31.43
CA GLN A 18 -6.11 2.82 -32.33
C GLN A 18 -7.16 2.34 -33.33
N HIS A 19 -8.39 2.10 -32.90
CA HIS A 19 -9.50 1.72 -33.80
C HIS A 19 -9.85 2.80 -34.82
N THR A 20 -9.72 4.07 -34.45
CA THR A 20 -9.98 5.20 -35.35
C THR A 20 -8.83 5.36 -36.35
N SER A 21 -7.59 5.14 -35.90
CA SER A 21 -6.38 5.13 -36.76
C SER A 21 -6.42 3.98 -37.78
N GLU A 22 -6.80 2.75 -37.37
CA GLU A 22 -6.94 1.61 -38.28
C GLU A 22 -8.02 1.83 -39.34
N LYS A 23 -9.12 2.52 -39.01
CA LYS A 23 -10.14 2.89 -40.00
C LYS A 23 -9.65 3.94 -41.00
N SER A 24 -8.71 4.80 -40.62
CA SER A 24 -8.11 5.81 -41.50
C SER A 24 -7.03 5.24 -42.42
N THR A 25 -6.25 4.24 -41.97
CA THR A 25 -5.17 3.61 -42.72
C THR A 25 -5.62 2.59 -43.75
N ASN A 26 -6.87 2.12 -43.69
CA ASN A 26 -7.39 1.17 -44.69
C ASN A 26 -7.74 1.83 -46.04
N LYS A 27 -7.27 3.08 -46.29
CA LYS A 27 -7.45 3.81 -47.53
C LYS A 27 -6.16 4.10 -48.33
N SER A 28 -5.00 3.65 -47.87
CA SER A 28 -3.76 3.75 -48.67
C SER A 28 -2.80 2.59 -48.37
N SER A 29 -2.59 1.79 -49.39
CA SER A 29 -1.75 0.61 -49.45
C SER A 29 -0.26 0.88 -49.32
N SER A 30 0.45 0.21 -48.42
CA SER A 30 1.62 -0.66 -48.65
C SER A 30 2.49 -0.80 -47.37
N PRO A 31 3.23 -1.94 -47.23
CA PRO A 31 3.68 -2.41 -45.93
C PRO A 31 5.16 -2.04 -45.68
N LEU A 32 5.49 -1.79 -44.44
CA LEU A 32 6.75 -2.22 -43.82
C LEU A 32 6.73 -2.00 -42.31
N CYS A 33 6.97 -3.12 -41.67
CA CYS A 33 7.12 -3.29 -40.24
C CYS A 33 8.29 -2.44 -39.70
N ASP A 34 8.02 -1.57 -38.75
CA ASP A 34 9.02 -1.22 -37.74
C ASP A 34 8.32 -0.82 -36.45
N SER A 35 8.67 -1.51 -35.34
CA SER A 35 8.00 -1.43 -34.04
C SER A 35 8.57 -0.28 -33.21
N SER A 36 8.66 0.90 -33.77
CA SER A 36 8.79 2.15 -33.03
C SER A 36 7.48 2.91 -33.21
N VAL A 37 6.75 3.11 -32.15
CA VAL A 37 5.58 4.01 -32.15
C VAL A 37 6.12 5.41 -32.42
N ILE A 38 6.23 5.77 -33.71
CA ILE A 38 6.49 7.14 -34.16
C ILE A 38 5.23 7.91 -33.78
N LEU A 39 5.32 8.69 -32.71
CA LEU A 39 4.32 9.67 -32.36
C LEU A 39 4.29 10.69 -33.51
N ASN A 40 3.27 10.61 -34.36
CA ASN A 40 3.08 11.54 -35.45
C ASN A 40 2.63 12.90 -34.85
N GLU A 41 3.13 14.03 -35.33
CA GLU A 41 2.81 15.40 -34.87
C GLU A 41 1.30 15.65 -34.70
N ASN A 42 0.46 14.94 -35.46
CA ASN A 42 -1.01 15.03 -35.37
C ASN A 42 -1.58 14.39 -34.08
N ASN A 43 -0.84 13.48 -33.43
CA ASN A 43 -1.29 12.84 -32.19
C ASN A 43 -0.92 13.68 -30.95
N GLU A 44 0.14 14.49 -31.01
CA GLU A 44 0.53 15.37 -29.90
C GLU A 44 -0.60 16.38 -29.58
N HIS A 45 -1.25 16.92 -30.60
CA HIS A 45 -2.33 17.89 -30.42
C HIS A 45 -3.56 17.26 -29.75
N TYR A 46 -3.83 15.98 -30.01
CA TYR A 46 -4.97 15.27 -29.44
C TYR A 46 -4.76 14.94 -27.95
N TYR A 47 -3.55 14.52 -27.58
CA TYR A 47 -3.26 14.16 -26.18
C TYR A 47 -3.11 15.38 -25.29
N SER A 48 -2.73 16.54 -25.82
CA SER A 48 -2.66 17.81 -25.07
C SER A 48 -4.03 18.36 -24.69
N GLU A 49 -5.11 17.91 -25.37
CA GLU A 49 -6.48 18.32 -25.07
C GLU A 49 -7.12 17.47 -23.95
N ILE A 50 -6.51 16.31 -23.57
CA ILE A 50 -7.05 15.49 -22.50
C ILE A 50 -6.66 16.11 -21.14
N PRO A 51 -7.62 16.56 -20.32
CA PRO A 51 -7.32 17.19 -19.04
C PRO A 51 -6.59 16.20 -18.12
N GLY A 52 -5.44 16.63 -17.60
CA GLY A 52 -4.61 15.83 -16.70
C GLY A 52 -3.49 15.03 -17.37
N ILE A 53 -3.30 15.12 -18.68
CA ILE A 53 -2.14 14.54 -19.37
C ILE A 53 -1.20 15.68 -19.80
N SER A 54 0.06 15.60 -19.40
CA SER A 54 1.14 16.49 -19.84
C SER A 54 2.25 15.68 -20.50
N THR A 55 2.72 16.15 -21.66
CA THR A 55 3.87 15.54 -22.33
C THR A 55 5.15 16.12 -21.76
N GLN A 56 6.05 15.26 -21.30
CA GLN A 56 7.39 15.63 -20.87
C GLN A 56 8.43 14.89 -21.71
N VAL A 57 9.60 15.54 -21.90
CA VAL A 57 10.73 14.98 -22.65
C VAL A 57 11.83 14.60 -21.65
N ASP A 58 12.29 13.36 -21.70
CA ASP A 58 13.39 12.86 -20.88
C ASP A 58 14.73 13.42 -21.37
N HIS A 59 15.77 13.34 -20.56
CA HIS A 59 17.15 13.73 -20.90
C HIS A 59 17.68 13.06 -22.18
N ASN A 60 17.12 11.94 -22.58
CA ASN A 60 17.45 11.18 -23.78
C ASN A 60 16.63 11.61 -25.01
N GLY A 61 15.76 12.63 -24.91
CA GLY A 61 14.89 13.08 -26.00
C GLY A 61 13.62 12.25 -26.19
N ASN A 62 13.36 11.24 -25.34
CA ASN A 62 12.15 10.42 -25.42
C ASN A 62 10.97 11.19 -24.80
N GLN A 63 9.87 11.25 -25.51
CA GLN A 63 8.62 11.82 -25.00
C GLN A 63 7.89 10.77 -24.15
N TYR A 64 7.43 11.17 -22.96
CA TYR A 64 6.55 10.38 -22.11
C TYR A 64 5.36 11.20 -21.61
N PHE A 65 4.25 10.51 -21.43
CA PHE A 65 3.03 11.12 -20.93
C PHE A 65 2.99 11.05 -19.40
N GLN A 66 3.02 12.21 -18.77
CA GLN A 66 2.81 12.32 -17.34
C GLN A 66 1.31 12.51 -17.06
N VAL A 67 0.71 11.53 -16.39
CA VAL A 67 -0.70 11.60 -15.99
C VAL A 67 -0.79 12.25 -14.62
N GLY A 68 -1.44 13.38 -14.56
CA GLY A 68 -1.71 14.16 -13.35
C GLY A 68 -3.22 14.30 -13.09
N TRP A 69 -3.57 15.19 -12.17
CA TRP A 69 -4.96 15.54 -11.91
C TRP A 69 -5.49 16.47 -13.00
N ALA A 70 -6.72 16.26 -13.44
CA ALA A 70 -7.33 17.02 -14.53
C ALA A 70 -7.45 18.53 -14.23
N THR A 71 -7.72 18.86 -12.97
CA THR A 71 -7.84 20.26 -12.50
C THR A 71 -7.29 20.39 -11.07
N PRO A 72 -6.85 21.59 -10.67
CA PRO A 72 -6.43 21.84 -9.28
C PRO A 72 -7.54 21.58 -8.24
N GLN A 73 -8.80 21.50 -8.66
CA GLN A 73 -9.98 21.26 -7.83
C GLN A 73 -10.67 19.91 -8.11
N ASP A 74 -9.92 18.92 -8.56
CA ASP A 74 -10.46 17.59 -8.85
C ASP A 74 -10.99 16.93 -7.56
N PRO A 75 -12.29 16.56 -7.50
CA PRO A 75 -12.91 15.94 -6.32
C PRO A 75 -12.28 14.59 -5.96
N PHE A 76 -11.56 13.97 -6.88
CA PHE A 76 -10.83 12.72 -6.66
C PHE A 76 -9.44 12.93 -6.03
N CYS A 77 -8.92 14.16 -6.03
CA CYS A 77 -7.64 14.46 -5.39
C CYS A 77 -7.78 14.40 -3.86
N PRO A 78 -7.07 13.49 -3.14
CA PRO A 78 -7.20 13.35 -1.70
C PRO A 78 -6.84 14.63 -0.94
N GLN A 79 -5.94 15.44 -1.49
CA GLN A 79 -5.51 16.70 -0.89
C GLN A 79 -6.60 17.79 -0.92
N GLN A 80 -7.62 17.63 -1.79
CA GLN A 80 -8.76 18.55 -1.89
C GLN A 80 -9.97 18.11 -1.06
N TRP A 81 -9.88 16.97 -0.39
CA TRP A 81 -10.97 16.49 0.45
C TRP A 81 -11.22 17.46 1.64
N PRO A 82 -12.48 17.59 2.09
CA PRO A 82 -12.77 18.37 3.29
C PRO A 82 -11.97 17.83 4.47
N THR A 83 -11.51 18.73 5.34
CA THR A 83 -10.60 18.40 6.47
C THR A 83 -11.13 17.26 7.32
N ALA A 84 -12.45 17.19 7.55
CA ALA A 84 -13.08 16.11 8.30
C ALA A 84 -12.84 14.73 7.68
N ARG A 85 -12.92 14.60 6.35
CA ARG A 85 -12.69 13.33 5.64
C ARG A 85 -11.20 12.93 5.67
N ARG A 86 -10.30 13.91 5.56
CA ARG A 86 -8.84 13.69 5.67
C ARG A 86 -8.46 13.22 7.07
N VAL A 87 -9.01 13.85 8.12
CA VAL A 87 -8.80 13.46 9.52
C VAL A 87 -9.35 12.07 9.79
N LEU A 88 -10.57 11.76 9.35
CA LEU A 88 -11.16 10.42 9.49
C LEU A 88 -10.31 9.33 8.84
N ALA A 89 -9.81 9.57 7.63
CA ALA A 89 -8.92 8.63 6.95
C ALA A 89 -7.61 8.43 7.74
N THR A 90 -7.01 9.50 8.24
CA THR A 90 -5.80 9.43 9.07
C THR A 90 -6.06 8.67 10.38
N LEU A 91 -7.18 8.95 11.07
CA LEU A 91 -7.56 8.25 12.30
C LEU A 91 -7.79 6.75 12.05
N SER A 92 -8.39 6.37 10.92
CA SER A 92 -8.56 4.96 10.55
C SER A 92 -7.21 4.25 10.39
N VAL A 93 -6.26 4.89 9.71
CA VAL A 93 -4.88 4.38 9.55
C VAL A 93 -4.18 4.28 10.91
N CYS A 94 -4.33 5.28 11.77
CA CYS A 94 -3.80 5.29 13.13
C CYS A 94 -4.35 4.14 13.98
N LEU A 95 -5.67 3.89 13.90
CA LEU A 95 -6.32 2.81 14.63
C LEU A 95 -5.81 1.43 14.17
N ILE A 96 -5.68 1.23 12.87
CA ILE A 96 -5.14 0.00 12.29
C ILE A 96 -3.70 -0.23 12.77
N ALA A 97 -2.85 0.81 12.74
CA ALA A 97 -1.49 0.74 13.22
C ALA A 97 -1.41 0.40 14.71
N LEU A 98 -2.26 1.03 15.54
CA LEU A 98 -2.35 0.74 16.96
C LEU A 98 -2.72 -0.71 17.24
N VAL A 99 -3.76 -1.23 16.57
CA VAL A 99 -4.20 -2.63 16.77
C VAL A 99 -3.13 -3.63 16.34
N THR A 100 -2.47 -3.41 15.20
CA THR A 100 -1.43 -4.33 14.71
C THR A 100 -0.17 -4.31 15.58
N THR A 101 0.25 -3.14 16.05
CA THR A 101 1.41 -3.03 16.94
C THR A 101 1.11 -3.50 18.36
N MET A 102 -0.11 -3.30 18.86
CA MET A 102 -0.59 -3.86 20.12
C MET A 102 -0.57 -5.40 20.07
N ALA A 103 -1.10 -6.00 19.01
CA ALA A 103 -1.10 -7.45 18.81
C ALA A 103 0.32 -8.05 18.80
N SER A 104 1.32 -7.31 18.30
CA SER A 104 2.72 -7.77 18.30
C SER A 104 3.33 -7.84 19.71
N ALA A 105 2.89 -6.97 20.60
CA ALA A 105 3.48 -6.82 21.93
C ALA A 105 2.82 -7.74 23.00
N ILE A 106 1.60 -8.21 22.75
CA ILE A 106 0.86 -9.10 23.67
C ILE A 106 1.67 -10.34 24.00
N ASP A 107 2.38 -10.92 23.03
CA ASP A 107 3.22 -12.10 23.23
C ASP A 107 4.27 -11.91 24.31
N SER A 108 4.93 -10.74 24.30
CA SER A 108 5.98 -10.48 25.29
C SER A 108 5.44 -10.41 26.73
N ALA A 109 4.17 -10.08 26.91
CA ALA A 109 3.51 -10.10 28.22
C ALA A 109 3.15 -11.52 28.70
N VAL A 110 2.96 -12.48 27.77
CA VAL A 110 2.44 -13.82 28.04
C VAL A 110 3.55 -14.90 27.98
N ILE A 111 4.82 -14.54 27.85
CA ILE A 111 5.95 -15.49 27.73
C ILE A 111 5.97 -16.52 28.87
N LYS A 112 5.81 -16.09 30.13
CA LYS A 112 5.87 -16.99 31.29
C LYS A 112 4.74 -18.02 31.33
N PRO A 113 3.45 -17.61 31.25
CA PRO A 113 2.36 -18.58 31.23
C PRO A 113 2.42 -19.49 29.99
N ALA A 114 2.74 -18.98 28.81
CA ALA A 114 2.87 -19.77 27.59
C ALA A 114 4.00 -20.79 27.65
N SER A 115 5.15 -20.46 28.21
CA SER A 115 6.26 -21.40 28.39
C SER A 115 5.88 -22.57 29.28
N LEU A 116 5.07 -22.34 30.32
CA LEU A 116 4.57 -23.40 31.21
C LEU A 116 3.54 -24.29 30.49
N GLU A 117 2.66 -23.71 29.66
CA GLU A 117 1.64 -24.45 28.92
C GLU A 117 2.24 -25.37 27.86
N PHE A 118 3.23 -24.86 27.11
CA PHE A 118 3.95 -25.65 26.09
C PHE A 118 5.05 -26.54 26.66
N GLY A 119 5.38 -26.43 27.95
CA GLY A 119 6.45 -27.19 28.60
C GLY A 119 7.85 -26.88 28.02
N VAL A 120 8.07 -25.66 27.55
CA VAL A 120 9.32 -25.20 26.95
C VAL A 120 9.99 -24.12 27.79
N SER A 121 11.26 -23.82 27.50
CA SER A 121 11.96 -22.72 28.18
C SER A 121 11.43 -21.34 27.72
N GLU A 122 11.52 -20.35 28.62
CA GLU A 122 11.16 -18.94 28.29
C GLU A 122 11.95 -18.41 27.08
N VAL A 123 13.18 -18.90 26.88
CA VAL A 123 14.01 -18.54 25.72
C VAL A 123 13.42 -19.06 24.42
N THR A 124 12.85 -20.27 24.44
CA THR A 124 12.18 -20.86 23.25
C THR A 124 10.89 -20.10 22.91
N GLU A 125 10.13 -19.67 23.91
CA GLU A 125 8.94 -18.85 23.68
C GLU A 125 9.30 -17.45 23.14
N SER A 126 10.37 -16.85 23.67
CA SER A 126 10.89 -15.56 23.16
C SER A 126 11.33 -15.63 21.69
N LEU A 127 11.70 -16.82 21.19
CA LEU A 127 12.03 -17.03 19.78
C LEU A 127 10.84 -16.79 18.86
N ALA A 128 9.61 -17.12 19.29
CA ALA A 128 8.38 -16.85 18.52
C ALA A 128 8.20 -15.33 18.30
N THR A 129 8.45 -14.53 19.34
CA THR A 129 8.44 -13.06 19.24
C THR A 129 9.54 -12.55 18.31
N GLY A 130 10.75 -13.13 18.40
CA GLY A 130 11.87 -12.79 17.50
C GLY A 130 11.55 -13.10 16.03
N LEU A 131 10.94 -14.26 15.75
CA LEU A 131 10.50 -14.65 14.41
C LEU A 131 9.42 -13.72 13.85
N TYR A 132 8.50 -13.25 14.70
CA TYR A 132 7.53 -12.24 14.30
C TYR A 132 8.22 -10.96 13.83
N LEU A 133 9.24 -10.46 14.54
CA LEU A 133 9.97 -9.25 14.14
C LEU A 133 10.77 -9.45 12.85
N ILE A 134 11.37 -10.62 12.64
CA ILE A 134 12.03 -10.96 11.38
C ILE A 134 11.03 -10.99 10.24
N GLY A 135 9.86 -11.62 10.44
CA GLY A 135 8.77 -11.62 9.48
C GLY A 135 8.28 -10.22 9.16
N PHE A 136 8.16 -9.36 10.19
CA PHE A 136 7.76 -7.97 10.05
C PHE A 136 8.74 -7.18 9.16
N GLY A 137 10.06 -7.33 9.39
CA GLY A 137 11.08 -6.73 8.54
C GLY A 137 11.01 -7.18 7.08
N ALA A 138 10.86 -8.49 6.84
CA ALA A 138 10.71 -9.05 5.50
C ALA A 138 9.43 -8.58 4.80
N GLY A 139 8.31 -8.54 5.54
CA GLY A 139 7.03 -8.06 5.04
C GLY A 139 7.04 -6.58 4.64
N ALA A 140 7.76 -5.76 5.39
CA ALA A 140 7.92 -4.33 5.11
C ALA A 140 8.53 -4.06 3.73
N LEU A 141 9.54 -4.86 3.33
CA LEU A 141 10.20 -4.73 2.03
C LEU A 141 9.27 -5.05 0.85
N VAL A 142 8.32 -5.98 1.04
CA VAL A 142 7.39 -6.41 -0.01
C VAL A 142 6.13 -5.54 -0.03
N ALA A 143 5.64 -5.13 1.13
CA ALA A 143 4.36 -4.43 1.25
C ALA A 143 4.39 -3.03 0.63
N SER A 144 5.51 -2.30 0.71
CA SER A 144 5.62 -0.95 0.16
C SER A 144 5.47 -0.94 -1.36
N PRO A 145 6.29 -1.62 -2.16
CA PRO A 145 6.13 -1.64 -3.62
C PRO A 145 4.80 -2.28 -4.06
N LEU A 146 4.32 -3.29 -3.33
CA LEU A 146 3.04 -3.92 -3.62
C LEU A 146 1.88 -2.92 -3.50
N SER A 147 1.92 -2.04 -2.50
CA SER A 147 0.89 -1.01 -2.30
C SER A 147 0.87 0.06 -3.39
N GLU A 148 2.00 0.31 -4.03
CA GLU A 148 2.10 1.24 -5.16
C GLU A 148 1.54 0.62 -6.45
N MET A 149 1.76 -0.69 -6.66
CA MET A 149 1.28 -1.39 -7.85
C MET A 149 -0.23 -1.68 -7.83
N ILE A 150 -0.74 -2.19 -6.70
CA ILE A 150 -2.13 -2.68 -6.58
C ILE A 150 -3.04 -1.58 -6.02
N GLY A 151 -2.44 -0.61 -5.33
CA GLY A 151 -3.16 0.43 -4.61
C GLY A 151 -3.23 0.14 -3.10
N ARG A 152 -3.42 1.21 -2.31
CA ARG A 152 -3.30 1.12 -0.84
C ARG A 152 -4.43 0.34 -0.19
N TYR A 153 -5.70 0.60 -0.60
CA TYR A 153 -6.87 -0.01 0.01
C TYR A 153 -6.89 -1.55 -0.01
N PRO A 154 -6.67 -2.23 -1.17
CA PRO A 154 -6.68 -3.69 -1.21
C PRO A 154 -5.54 -4.31 -0.41
N VAL A 155 -4.39 -3.63 -0.32
CA VAL A 155 -3.26 -4.10 0.50
C VAL A 155 -3.58 -4.03 1.98
N TYR A 156 -4.20 -2.93 2.48
CA TYR A 156 -4.66 -2.86 3.86
C TYR A 156 -5.64 -3.97 4.22
N VAL A 157 -6.71 -4.11 3.43
CA VAL A 157 -7.77 -5.08 3.70
C VAL A 157 -7.25 -6.52 3.61
N GLY A 158 -6.51 -6.83 2.54
CA GLY A 158 -5.93 -8.16 2.35
C GLY A 158 -4.95 -8.54 3.44
N ALA A 159 -4.02 -7.65 3.77
CA ALA A 159 -3.03 -7.88 4.82
C ALA A 159 -3.69 -8.08 6.20
N LEU A 160 -4.70 -7.28 6.55
CA LEU A 160 -5.40 -7.41 7.83
C LEU A 160 -6.19 -8.70 7.96
N ILE A 161 -6.88 -9.14 6.91
CA ILE A 161 -7.63 -10.42 6.91
C ILE A 161 -6.67 -11.59 7.10
N ILE A 162 -5.57 -11.62 6.33
CA ILE A 162 -4.57 -12.68 6.41
C ILE A 162 -3.85 -12.64 7.76
N PHE A 163 -3.49 -11.45 8.25
CA PHE A 163 -2.91 -11.26 9.58
C PHE A 163 -3.79 -11.82 10.69
N GLY A 164 -5.10 -11.48 10.68
CA GLY A 164 -6.06 -12.03 11.63
C GLY A 164 -6.15 -13.56 11.58
N GLY A 165 -6.12 -14.13 10.37
CA GLY A 165 -6.08 -15.59 10.17
C GLY A 165 -4.84 -16.24 10.78
N TRP A 166 -3.65 -15.66 10.60
CA TRP A 166 -2.42 -16.18 11.17
C TRP A 166 -2.36 -16.03 12.70
N ILE A 167 -2.88 -14.95 13.26
CA ILE A 167 -2.99 -14.78 14.72
C ILE A 167 -3.93 -15.83 15.33
N LEU A 168 -5.08 -16.08 14.70
CA LEU A 168 -5.99 -17.15 15.12
C LEU A 168 -5.33 -18.54 15.02
N GLY A 169 -4.59 -18.79 13.94
CA GLY A 169 -3.82 -20.01 13.77
C GLY A 169 -2.78 -20.20 14.89
N ALA A 170 -2.07 -19.15 15.25
CA ALA A 170 -1.10 -19.18 16.36
C ALA A 170 -1.78 -19.51 17.71
N ALA A 171 -2.96 -18.91 17.97
CA ALA A 171 -3.70 -19.12 19.19
C ALA A 171 -4.27 -20.55 19.34
N LEU A 172 -4.56 -21.22 18.23
CA LEU A 172 -5.14 -22.56 18.21
C LEU A 172 -4.11 -23.68 18.14
N THR A 173 -2.84 -23.36 17.93
CA THR A 173 -1.79 -24.37 17.73
C THR A 173 -1.32 -24.96 19.05
N PRO A 174 -1.35 -26.30 19.22
CA PRO A 174 -0.92 -26.99 20.45
C PRO A 174 0.63 -27.11 20.55
N ASN A 175 1.38 -26.78 19.48
CA ASN A 175 2.81 -27.01 19.39
C ASN A 175 3.58 -25.69 19.20
N ILE A 176 4.70 -25.52 19.92
CA ILE A 176 5.57 -24.35 19.82
C ILE A 176 6.12 -24.14 18.40
N GLY A 177 6.41 -25.23 17.65
CA GLY A 177 6.87 -25.11 16.27
C GLY A 177 5.83 -24.49 15.34
N GLY A 178 4.57 -24.86 15.49
CA GLY A 178 3.46 -24.26 14.75
C GLY A 178 3.26 -22.79 15.12
N GLN A 179 3.34 -22.46 16.42
CA GLN A 179 3.28 -21.07 16.89
C GLN A 179 4.35 -20.22 16.24
N CYS A 180 5.60 -20.68 16.21
CA CYS A 180 6.71 -19.97 15.58
C CYS A 180 6.44 -19.66 14.09
N VAL A 181 5.94 -20.64 13.34
CA VAL A 181 5.60 -20.46 11.91
C VAL A 181 4.47 -19.46 11.72
N PHE A 182 3.38 -19.60 12.46
CA PHE A 182 2.25 -18.68 12.36
C PHE A 182 2.62 -17.26 12.79
N ARG A 183 3.49 -17.11 13.78
CA ARG A 183 4.02 -15.81 14.22
C ARG A 183 4.89 -15.13 13.17
N PHE A 184 5.75 -15.88 12.49
CA PHE A 184 6.53 -15.37 11.37
C PHE A 184 5.61 -14.88 10.24
N LEU A 185 4.63 -15.67 9.84
CA LEU A 185 3.68 -15.31 8.79
C LEU A 185 2.78 -14.12 9.19
N ALA A 186 2.36 -14.08 10.46
CA ALA A 186 1.65 -12.93 10.99
C ALA A 186 2.51 -11.66 10.95
N GLY A 187 3.80 -11.76 11.27
CA GLY A 187 4.76 -10.66 11.14
C GLY A 187 4.82 -10.11 9.72
N VAL A 188 4.96 -10.98 8.72
CA VAL A 188 5.01 -10.58 7.30
C VAL A 188 3.77 -9.78 6.90
N CYS A 189 2.59 -10.22 7.28
CA CYS A 189 1.34 -9.53 6.95
C CYS A 189 1.10 -8.29 7.83
N GLY A 190 1.51 -8.34 9.10
CA GLY A 190 1.37 -7.23 10.06
C GLY A 190 2.23 -6.00 9.73
N ALA A 191 3.28 -6.17 8.94
CA ALA A 191 4.12 -5.07 8.48
C ALA A 191 3.39 -4.14 7.49
N ALA A 192 2.50 -4.68 6.66
CA ALA A 192 1.87 -3.93 5.58
C ALA A 192 1.11 -2.67 6.05
N PRO A 193 0.24 -2.73 7.09
CA PRO A 193 -0.45 -1.54 7.57
C PRO A 193 0.49 -0.42 8.01
N LEU A 194 1.61 -0.76 8.64
CA LEU A 194 2.54 0.24 9.16
C LEU A 194 3.36 0.90 8.04
N THR A 195 3.85 0.11 7.09
CA THR A 195 4.67 0.62 5.98
C THR A 195 3.85 1.42 4.96
N VAL A 196 2.64 0.96 4.66
CA VAL A 196 1.72 1.64 3.72
C VAL A 196 1.15 2.92 4.33
N ALA A 197 1.09 3.03 5.67
CA ALA A 197 0.58 4.20 6.39
C ALA A 197 1.36 5.48 6.06
N GLY A 198 2.70 5.41 6.02
CA GLY A 198 3.55 6.55 5.68
C GLY A 198 3.21 7.12 4.31
N GLY A 199 3.07 6.26 3.30
CA GLY A 199 2.64 6.65 1.97
C GLY A 199 1.22 7.21 1.94
N SER A 200 0.28 6.60 2.67
CA SER A 200 -1.11 7.07 2.74
C SER A 200 -1.22 8.47 3.32
N ILE A 201 -0.47 8.77 4.39
CA ILE A 201 -0.41 10.09 4.99
C ILE A 201 0.19 11.09 4.01
N SER A 202 1.25 10.69 3.29
CA SER A 202 1.90 11.55 2.32
C SER A 202 1.00 11.89 1.12
N ASP A 203 0.04 11.05 0.78
CA ASP A 203 -0.90 11.28 -0.33
C ASP A 203 -2.07 12.18 0.08
N ILE A 204 -2.48 12.13 1.36
CA ILE A 204 -3.64 12.87 1.88
C ILE A 204 -3.27 14.30 2.28
N TRP A 205 -2.09 14.51 2.86
CA TRP A 205 -1.68 15.78 3.44
C TRP A 205 -0.70 16.55 2.55
N ASN A 206 -0.83 17.88 2.52
CA ASN A 206 0.10 18.77 1.81
C ASN A 206 1.49 18.76 2.49
N ALA A 207 2.52 19.24 1.79
CA ALA A 207 3.91 19.19 2.26
C ALA A 207 4.12 19.81 3.66
N LEU A 208 3.45 20.93 3.96
CA LEU A 208 3.50 21.57 5.29
C LEU A 208 2.68 20.82 6.35
N GLU A 209 1.52 20.33 5.97
CA GLU A 209 0.61 19.59 6.86
C GLU A 209 1.14 18.22 7.25
N LYS A 210 1.98 17.60 6.42
CA LYS A 210 2.68 16.33 6.72
C LYS A 210 3.49 16.42 8.01
N THR A 211 4.06 17.57 8.31
CA THR A 211 4.82 17.81 9.54
C THR A 211 3.99 17.53 10.80
N PHE A 212 2.69 17.71 10.73
CA PHE A 212 1.77 17.37 11.82
C PHE A 212 1.16 15.97 11.68
N GLY A 213 0.94 15.52 10.46
CA GLY A 213 0.35 14.20 10.18
C GLY A 213 1.21 13.02 10.64
N PHE A 214 2.52 13.09 10.45
CA PHE A 214 3.44 12.03 10.87
C PHE A 214 3.55 11.85 12.39
N PRO A 215 3.70 12.90 13.22
CA PRO A 215 3.68 12.77 14.68
C PRO A 215 2.37 12.18 15.20
N ILE A 216 1.22 12.58 14.65
CA ILE A 216 -0.09 12.05 15.05
C ILE A 216 -0.16 10.53 14.78
N PHE A 217 0.41 10.06 13.69
CA PHE A 217 0.51 8.63 13.39
C PHE A 217 1.53 7.91 14.28
N ALA A 218 2.65 8.55 14.62
CA ALA A 218 3.68 7.95 15.45
C ALA A 218 3.20 7.60 16.86
N ILE A 219 2.29 8.43 17.44
CA ILE A 219 1.75 8.18 18.77
C ILE A 219 1.07 6.80 18.88
N PRO A 220 0.08 6.42 18.06
CA PRO A 220 -0.53 5.10 18.12
C PRO A 220 0.42 3.98 17.68
N ALA A 221 1.32 4.22 16.72
CA ALA A 221 2.27 3.22 16.25
C ALA A 221 3.25 2.78 17.35
N PHE A 222 3.77 3.71 18.15
CA PHE A 222 4.64 3.42 19.30
C PHE A 222 3.88 3.20 20.60
N GLY A 223 2.69 3.77 20.74
CA GLY A 223 1.82 3.59 21.91
C GLY A 223 1.16 2.21 21.94
N GLY A 224 0.95 1.58 20.79
CA GLY A 224 0.35 0.25 20.68
C GLY A 224 1.04 -0.81 21.53
N PRO A 225 2.36 -1.00 21.42
CA PRO A 225 3.10 -1.95 22.25
C PRO A 225 2.98 -1.69 23.74
N ILE A 226 3.03 -0.42 24.15
CA ILE A 226 2.90 -0.02 25.56
C ILE A 226 1.50 -0.39 26.08
N LEU A 227 0.46 -0.05 25.34
CA LEU A 227 -0.92 -0.42 25.68
C LEU A 227 -1.12 -1.93 25.69
N GLY A 228 -0.53 -2.67 24.73
CA GLY A 228 -0.60 -4.12 24.68
C GLY A 228 -0.03 -4.78 25.92
N MET A 229 1.15 -4.34 26.39
CA MET A 229 1.74 -4.81 27.62
C MET A 229 0.90 -4.47 28.86
N LEU A 230 0.36 -3.23 28.90
CA LEU A 230 -0.36 -2.71 30.08
C LEU A 230 -1.73 -3.37 30.28
N LEU A 231 -2.36 -3.81 29.18
CA LEU A 231 -3.65 -4.49 29.23
C LEU A 231 -3.56 -5.98 29.66
N PHE A 232 -2.40 -6.60 29.46
CA PHE A 232 -2.20 -8.04 29.70
C PHE A 232 -1.22 -8.36 30.83
N TYR A 233 -0.66 -7.36 31.50
CA TYR A 233 0.13 -7.48 32.72
C TYR A 233 -0.75 -7.47 33.96
#